data_8f89e3a72ed11e469b6c23f80400bfdb
#
_entry.id   8f89e3a72ed11e469b6c23f80400bfdb
#
_cell.length_a   1.000
_cell.length_b   1.000
_cell.length_c   1.000
_cell.angle_alpha   90.00
_cell.angle_beta   90.00
_cell.angle_gamma   90.00
#
_symmetry.space_group_name_H-M   'P 1'
#
loop_
_entity.id
_entity.type
_entity.pdbx_description
1 polymer ?
#
loop_
_entity_poly.entity_id
_entity_poly.type
_entity_poly.pdbx_seq_one_letter_code
_entity_poly.pdbx_strand_id
1 'polypeptide(L)'
;MTPPVLFAFGLHLHQPVGNFGSVFEQHLDQVYRPLLEALDRGGAWPVTLHVSGPLLDWLERHAPSYLDLLGGHVAAGRIELLLAGYDEPILAVLSRDDRLEQLGRMREALRRRFGVEATGLWLTERVWEPDLAEDLARAGVEYALVDDRHFLVAGFEREQLHRPFLTESGGRTVALFPIDERLRYLVPFQPPSDLAAYFRRLRADGAPVAILADDGEKFGGWPGTLEWVYQKGWMTEFTTTLAALRDAGEIRLVTFAEALRTAPTGGLAYLPSASYREMEGWALPPAAALRLSDLETSLGRERTEGPEGALLRGSHWRNFFVKYPESNRMHKKMQALSALCRERGDPAEARRAIGRAQCNDAYWHGVFGGLYLPHLRDAVWQELARAERLLRAGEALTHETIDLDRDGQAEIWIHGPAFSAVVSPARGGAIEEWTGLAAERNWADTLTRRREAYHAEALRRVAPDHAPAEGAAPSIHDLENQLTLEELPRFDAAPRAILQEWLLPAGDDHPEANVADGAALRTWT
;
A
#
# COMPACT_ATOMS: atom_id res chain seq x y z
N MET A 1 34.91 9.62 21.77
CA MET A 1 33.50 9.34 22.12
C MET A 1 32.81 8.77 20.87
N THR A 2 32.04 7.71 21.00
CA THR A 2 31.24 7.17 19.89
C THR A 2 30.24 8.22 19.42
N PRO A 3 30.11 8.52 18.12
CA PRO A 3 29.16 9.52 17.63
C PRO A 3 27.72 9.11 17.94
N PRO A 4 26.78 10.07 17.96
CA PRO A 4 25.36 9.76 18.08
C PRO A 4 24.86 8.99 16.84
N VAL A 5 23.90 8.09 17.03
CA VAL A 5 23.16 7.49 15.92
C VAL A 5 22.21 8.56 15.35
N LEU A 6 22.22 8.75 14.03
CA LEU A 6 21.23 9.60 13.38
C LEU A 6 19.89 8.88 13.38
N PHE A 7 18.85 9.50 13.91
CA PHE A 7 17.51 8.92 13.90
C PHE A 7 16.66 9.63 12.85
N ALA A 8 16.44 8.98 11.71
CA ALA A 8 15.54 9.42 10.66
C ALA A 8 14.15 8.82 10.92
N PHE A 9 13.20 9.66 11.30
CA PHE A 9 11.84 9.27 11.66
C PHE A 9 10.85 9.79 10.63
N GLY A 10 10.26 8.86 9.86
CA GLY A 10 9.27 9.13 8.82
C GLY A 10 7.89 8.59 9.17
N LEU A 11 6.87 9.33 8.76
CA LEU A 11 5.46 8.94 8.92
C LEU A 11 4.71 9.13 7.61
N HIS A 12 3.82 8.20 7.34
CA HIS A 12 2.90 8.21 6.21
C HIS A 12 1.48 8.42 6.71
N LEU A 13 0.79 9.43 6.18
CA LEU A 13 -0.62 9.70 6.47
C LEU A 13 -1.45 9.50 5.20
N HIS A 14 -2.38 8.58 5.27
CA HIS A 14 -3.17 8.20 4.10
C HIS A 14 -4.64 7.93 4.44
N GLN A 15 -5.52 8.32 3.53
CA GLN A 15 -6.90 7.85 3.46
C GLN A 15 -7.25 7.61 1.99
N PRO A 16 -7.83 6.44 1.65
CA PRO A 16 -8.05 6.06 0.26
C PRO A 16 -9.17 6.87 -0.41
N VAL A 17 -9.10 6.93 -1.73
CA VAL A 17 -10.21 7.40 -2.56
C VAL A 17 -11.45 6.54 -2.29
N GLY A 18 -12.57 7.18 -1.98
CA GLY A 18 -13.84 6.48 -1.69
C GLY A 18 -14.05 6.12 -0.22
N ASN A 19 -13.11 6.42 0.68
CA ASN A 19 -13.36 6.24 2.10
C ASN A 19 -14.41 7.23 2.64
N PHE A 20 -15.04 6.88 3.74
CA PHE A 20 -16.12 7.68 4.32
C PHE A 20 -15.60 8.95 5.00
N GLY A 21 -16.31 10.08 4.83
CA GLY A 21 -15.93 11.36 5.44
C GLY A 21 -15.76 11.27 6.96
N SER A 22 -16.60 10.49 7.64
CA SER A 22 -16.49 10.25 9.08
C SER A 22 -15.19 9.57 9.49
N VAL A 23 -14.58 8.74 8.61
CA VAL A 23 -13.28 8.11 8.89
C VAL A 23 -12.15 9.14 8.81
N PHE A 24 -12.20 10.04 7.82
CA PHE A 24 -11.27 11.16 7.75
C PHE A 24 -11.34 12.06 8.99
N GLU A 25 -12.56 12.43 9.42
CA GLU A 25 -12.79 13.23 10.63
C GLU A 25 -12.24 12.53 11.87
N GLN A 26 -12.55 11.25 12.03
CA GLN A 26 -12.05 10.45 13.15
C GLN A 26 -10.52 10.40 13.18
N HIS A 27 -9.87 10.16 12.03
CA HIS A 27 -8.41 10.12 11.97
C HIS A 27 -7.77 11.50 12.21
N LEU A 28 -8.39 12.57 11.73
CA LEU A 28 -7.92 13.92 12.04
C LEU A 28 -7.89 14.17 13.56
N ASP A 29 -8.96 13.79 14.25
CA ASP A 29 -9.14 14.09 15.68
C ASP A 29 -8.39 13.10 16.59
N GLN A 30 -8.27 11.83 16.20
CA GLN A 30 -7.68 10.80 17.04
C GLN A 30 -6.22 10.49 16.72
N VAL A 31 -5.76 10.81 15.49
CA VAL A 31 -4.42 10.48 15.01
C VAL A 31 -3.64 11.74 14.64
N TYR A 32 -4.04 12.43 13.55
CA TYR A 32 -3.16 13.41 12.91
C TYR A 32 -2.89 14.63 13.77
N ARG A 33 -3.93 15.21 14.39
CA ARG A 33 -3.79 16.36 15.27
C ARG A 33 -3.09 15.99 16.58
N PRO A 34 -3.51 14.94 17.32
CA PRO A 34 -2.82 14.55 18.55
C PRO A 34 -1.36 14.18 18.34
N LEU A 35 -1.01 13.54 17.21
CA LEU A 35 0.36 13.18 16.86
C LEU A 35 1.22 14.43 16.70
N LEU A 36 0.81 15.39 15.88
CA LEU A 36 1.55 16.62 15.62
C LEU A 36 1.74 17.44 16.91
N GLU A 37 0.68 17.58 17.71
CA GLU A 37 0.73 18.27 18.99
C GLU A 37 1.63 17.57 20.02
N ALA A 38 1.65 16.25 20.02
CA ALA A 38 2.49 15.50 20.95
C ALA A 38 3.98 15.60 20.56
N LEU A 39 4.29 15.54 19.28
CA LEU A 39 5.65 15.79 18.78
C LEU A 39 6.12 17.21 19.13
N ASP A 40 5.23 18.21 19.03
CA ASP A 40 5.56 19.58 19.37
C ASP A 40 5.81 19.76 20.87
N ARG A 41 4.92 19.26 21.72
CA ARG A 41 5.08 19.31 23.18
C ARG A 41 6.35 18.60 23.65
N GLY A 42 6.69 17.47 23.05
CA GLY A 42 7.87 16.68 23.40
C GLY A 42 9.17 17.16 22.75
N GLY A 43 9.11 18.13 21.83
CA GLY A 43 10.29 18.63 21.12
C GLY A 43 10.98 17.53 20.28
N ALA A 44 10.23 16.55 19.77
CA ALA A 44 10.74 15.41 19.01
C ALA A 44 10.90 15.75 17.52
N TRP A 45 11.70 16.80 17.22
CA TRP A 45 11.96 17.32 15.89
C TRP A 45 13.42 17.16 15.47
N PRO A 46 13.74 17.07 14.15
CA PRO A 46 12.82 17.03 13.02
C PRO A 46 12.22 15.64 12.78
N VAL A 47 11.13 15.60 12.00
CA VAL A 47 10.53 14.39 11.44
C VAL A 47 10.31 14.55 9.94
N THR A 48 10.13 13.45 9.24
CA THR A 48 9.77 13.43 7.82
C THR A 48 8.35 12.93 7.65
N LEU A 49 7.53 13.56 6.81
CA LEU A 49 6.11 13.28 6.69
C LEU A 49 5.68 13.17 5.23
N HIS A 50 4.92 12.14 4.92
CA HIS A 50 4.11 12.04 3.71
C HIS A 50 2.63 12.23 4.06
N VAL A 51 1.91 12.99 3.24
CA VAL A 51 0.44 13.13 3.30
C VAL A 51 -0.10 12.86 1.92
N SER A 52 -0.90 11.80 1.75
CA SER A 52 -1.45 11.43 0.44
C SER A 52 -2.35 12.51 -0.15
N GLY A 53 -2.41 12.61 -1.48
CA GLY A 53 -3.22 13.60 -2.17
C GLY A 53 -4.71 13.54 -1.84
N PRO A 54 -5.36 12.34 -1.77
CA PRO A 54 -6.76 12.24 -1.32
C PRO A 54 -6.99 12.81 0.08
N LEU A 55 -6.04 12.58 1.01
CA LEU A 55 -6.10 13.17 2.35
C LEU A 55 -5.85 14.69 2.31
N LEU A 56 -4.88 15.17 1.52
CA LEU A 56 -4.65 16.61 1.31
C LEU A 56 -5.90 17.30 0.74
N ASP A 57 -6.51 16.73 -0.29
CA ASP A 57 -7.74 17.27 -0.90
C ASP A 57 -8.89 17.37 0.12
N TRP A 58 -8.98 16.40 1.04
CA TRP A 58 -9.98 16.42 2.09
C TRP A 58 -9.65 17.47 3.17
N LEU A 59 -8.40 17.53 3.61
CA LEU A 59 -7.93 18.50 4.62
C LEU A 59 -8.05 19.95 4.11
N GLU A 60 -7.75 20.22 2.84
CA GLU A 60 -7.92 21.55 2.25
C GLU A 60 -9.37 22.03 2.34
N ARG A 61 -10.34 21.12 2.20
CA ARG A 61 -11.78 21.45 2.21
C ARG A 61 -12.39 21.50 3.61
N HIS A 62 -11.95 20.62 4.50
CA HIS A 62 -12.64 20.38 5.78
C HIS A 62 -11.82 20.80 7.01
N ALA A 63 -10.51 20.87 6.91
CA ALA A 63 -9.62 21.19 8.03
C ALA A 63 -8.41 22.08 7.64
N PRO A 64 -8.61 23.21 6.94
CA PRO A 64 -7.50 24.05 6.48
C PRO A 64 -6.59 24.54 7.61
N SER A 65 -7.12 24.72 8.81
CA SER A 65 -6.33 25.11 10.00
C SER A 65 -5.31 24.05 10.41
N TYR A 66 -5.59 22.76 10.17
CA TYR A 66 -4.60 21.70 10.38
C TYR A 66 -3.43 21.82 9.39
N LEU A 67 -3.74 22.10 8.12
CA LEU A 67 -2.70 22.33 7.10
C LEU A 67 -1.89 23.60 7.37
N ASP A 68 -2.49 24.64 7.97
CA ASP A 68 -1.77 25.84 8.38
C ASP A 68 -0.80 25.54 9.52
N LEU A 69 -1.23 24.73 10.50
CA LEU A 69 -0.37 24.24 11.58
C LEU A 69 0.80 23.42 11.02
N LEU A 70 0.51 22.46 10.14
CA LEU A 70 1.52 21.66 9.46
C LEU A 70 2.50 22.55 8.68
N GLY A 71 1.99 23.51 7.93
CA GLY A 71 2.79 24.48 7.16
C GLY A 71 3.71 25.31 8.05
N GLY A 72 3.28 25.68 9.26
CA GLY A 72 4.12 26.33 10.26
C GLY A 72 5.32 25.48 10.68
N HIS A 73 5.13 24.19 10.90
CA HIS A 73 6.23 23.27 11.21
C HIS A 73 7.16 23.03 10.02
N VAL A 74 6.62 22.95 8.81
CA VAL A 74 7.42 22.85 7.57
C VAL A 74 8.29 24.10 7.39
N ALA A 75 7.72 25.30 7.51
CA ALA A 75 8.44 26.55 7.39
C ALA A 75 9.51 26.72 8.47
N ALA A 76 9.31 26.16 9.65
CA ALA A 76 10.28 26.15 10.74
C ALA A 76 11.39 25.08 10.57
N GLY A 77 11.37 24.29 9.48
CA GLY A 77 12.34 23.21 9.24
C GLY A 77 12.18 22.00 10.18
N ARG A 78 11.05 21.89 10.87
CA ARG A 78 10.74 20.79 11.77
C ARG A 78 10.20 19.55 11.03
N ILE A 79 9.57 19.77 9.87
CA ILE A 79 9.01 18.71 9.04
C ILE A 79 9.61 18.80 7.63
N GLU A 80 10.17 17.70 7.16
CA GLU A 80 10.45 17.44 5.76
C GLU A 80 9.23 16.75 5.12
N LEU A 81 8.77 17.22 3.96
CA LEU A 81 7.68 16.58 3.24
C LEU A 81 8.20 15.64 2.14
N LEU A 82 7.59 14.47 2.02
CA LEU A 82 7.89 13.49 0.98
C LEU A 82 6.90 13.57 -0.20
N LEU A 83 7.43 13.26 -1.38
CA LEU A 83 6.63 12.88 -2.53
C LEU A 83 6.04 11.47 -2.34
N ALA A 84 5.01 11.19 -3.10
CA ALA A 84 4.50 9.87 -3.52
C ALA A 84 3.73 10.06 -4.82
N GLY A 85 3.12 9.01 -5.39
CA GLY A 85 2.05 9.23 -6.35
C GLY A 85 0.90 9.99 -5.69
N TYR A 86 0.38 11.03 -6.33
CA TYR A 86 -0.63 11.92 -5.71
C TYR A 86 -1.84 11.17 -5.17
N ASP A 87 -2.44 10.31 -5.99
CA ASP A 87 -3.60 9.51 -5.60
C ASP A 87 -3.20 8.15 -4.97
N GLU A 88 -1.98 8.02 -4.44
CA GLU A 88 -1.43 6.85 -3.76
C GLU A 88 -1.45 5.55 -4.59
N PRO A 89 -1.00 5.58 -5.86
CA PRO A 89 -0.93 4.37 -6.68
C PRO A 89 0.27 3.50 -6.31
N ILE A 90 0.19 2.21 -6.60
CA ILE A 90 1.39 1.38 -6.72
C ILE A 90 2.14 1.80 -8.00
N LEU A 91 3.20 2.57 -7.86
CA LEU A 91 3.94 3.11 -9.02
C LEU A 91 4.42 2.02 -9.98
N ALA A 92 4.82 0.87 -9.46
CA ALA A 92 5.33 -0.25 -10.25
C ALA A 92 4.35 -0.75 -11.32
N VAL A 93 3.02 -0.63 -11.10
CA VAL A 93 2.01 -1.14 -12.03
C VAL A 93 1.45 -0.09 -12.98
N LEU A 94 1.90 1.16 -12.86
CA LEU A 94 1.52 2.23 -13.78
C LEU A 94 2.42 2.27 -15.03
N SER A 95 1.96 2.91 -16.08
CA SER A 95 2.81 3.33 -17.19
C SER A 95 3.81 4.41 -16.72
N ARG A 96 4.94 4.54 -17.43
CA ARG A 96 5.92 5.61 -17.13
C ARG A 96 5.29 6.99 -17.09
N ASP A 97 4.43 7.29 -18.06
CA ASP A 97 3.79 8.60 -18.16
C ASP A 97 2.86 8.87 -16.98
N ASP A 98 2.10 7.85 -16.54
CA ASP A 98 1.23 7.96 -15.35
C ASP A 98 2.06 8.10 -14.07
N ARG A 99 3.19 7.37 -13.93
CA ARG A 99 4.12 7.53 -12.80
C ARG A 99 4.62 8.98 -12.69
N LEU A 100 5.10 9.54 -13.81
CA LEU A 100 5.65 10.90 -13.85
C LEU A 100 4.56 11.96 -13.59
N GLU A 101 3.36 11.75 -14.12
CA GLU A 101 2.21 12.63 -13.87
C GLU A 101 1.80 12.62 -12.40
N GLN A 102 1.66 11.47 -11.78
CA GLN A 102 1.32 11.32 -10.37
C GLN A 102 2.35 12.00 -9.45
N LEU A 103 3.64 11.79 -9.72
CA LEU A 103 4.73 12.44 -8.98
C LEU A 103 4.76 13.96 -9.20
N GLY A 104 4.52 14.40 -10.43
CA GLY A 104 4.45 15.82 -10.79
C GLY A 104 3.31 16.54 -10.06
N ARG A 105 2.14 15.91 -9.98
CA ARG A 105 0.98 16.46 -9.27
C ARG A 105 1.24 16.60 -7.76
N MET A 106 1.88 15.60 -7.14
CA MET A 106 2.25 15.70 -5.72
C MET A 106 3.23 16.85 -5.50
N ARG A 107 4.28 16.94 -6.31
CA ARG A 107 5.26 18.04 -6.20
C ARG A 107 4.60 19.41 -6.32
N GLU A 108 3.71 19.59 -7.30
CA GLU A 108 3.00 20.84 -7.49
C GLU A 108 2.07 21.17 -6.31
N ALA A 109 1.39 20.18 -5.74
CA ALA A 109 0.55 20.37 -4.57
C ALA A 109 1.37 20.81 -3.35
N LEU A 110 2.51 20.15 -3.10
CA LEU A 110 3.40 20.52 -1.99
C LEU A 110 4.02 21.91 -2.18
N ARG A 111 4.43 22.25 -3.40
CA ARG A 111 4.93 23.58 -3.73
C ARG A 111 3.87 24.64 -3.53
N ARG A 112 2.65 24.43 -4.03
CA ARG A 112 1.54 25.37 -3.92
C ARG A 112 1.12 25.59 -2.48
N ARG A 113 1.00 24.51 -1.69
CA ARG A 113 0.44 24.57 -0.34
C ARG A 113 1.48 24.96 0.73
N PHE A 114 2.71 24.47 0.58
CA PHE A 114 3.75 24.60 1.61
C PHE A 114 5.01 25.34 1.15
N GLY A 115 5.12 25.66 -0.14
CA GLY A 115 6.29 26.37 -0.69
C GLY A 115 7.57 25.53 -0.73
N VAL A 116 7.47 24.18 -0.72
CA VAL A 116 8.64 23.29 -0.66
C VAL A 116 8.82 22.49 -1.95
N GLU A 117 10.09 22.24 -2.28
CA GLU A 117 10.50 21.30 -3.34
C GLU A 117 10.95 20.00 -2.67
N ALA A 118 10.02 19.03 -2.61
CA ALA A 118 10.31 17.72 -2.03
C ALA A 118 11.11 16.86 -3.02
N THR A 119 12.14 16.17 -2.53
CA THR A 119 13.01 15.28 -3.31
C THR A 119 13.03 13.85 -2.79
N GLY A 120 12.55 13.62 -1.57
CA GLY A 120 12.37 12.28 -1.00
C GLY A 120 11.04 11.66 -1.41
N LEU A 121 10.97 10.34 -1.46
CA LEU A 121 9.79 9.58 -1.85
C LEU A 121 9.37 8.58 -0.79
N TRP A 122 8.09 8.63 -0.38
CA TRP A 122 7.38 7.50 0.18
C TRP A 122 6.97 6.58 -0.96
N LEU A 123 7.44 5.35 -0.96
CA LEU A 123 7.05 4.37 -1.96
C LEU A 123 5.81 3.62 -1.47
N THR A 124 4.68 3.86 -2.12
CA THR A 124 3.38 3.27 -1.74
C THR A 124 3.49 1.76 -1.55
N GLU A 125 3.06 1.26 -0.38
CA GLU A 125 3.18 -0.15 0.01
C GLU A 125 4.58 -0.73 -0.14
N ARG A 126 5.59 0.14 -0.26
CA ARG A 126 6.99 -0.23 -0.47
C ARG A 126 7.20 -1.23 -1.62
N VAL A 127 6.27 -1.20 -2.61
CA VAL A 127 6.34 -2.06 -3.79
C VAL A 127 7.41 -1.57 -4.74
N TRP A 128 8.52 -2.28 -4.76
CA TRP A 128 9.68 -1.98 -5.59
C TRP A 128 9.77 -2.90 -6.81
N GLU A 129 10.08 -2.31 -7.95
CA GLU A 129 10.56 -2.98 -9.16
C GLU A 129 11.79 -2.23 -9.70
N PRO A 130 12.79 -2.94 -10.27
CA PRO A 130 14.08 -2.33 -10.62
C PRO A 130 14.01 -1.16 -11.62
N ASP A 131 13.01 -1.16 -12.52
CA ASP A 131 12.81 -0.10 -13.52
C ASP A 131 12.32 1.23 -12.92
N LEU A 132 11.81 1.21 -11.69
CA LEU A 132 11.39 2.43 -11.00
C LEU A 132 12.53 3.42 -10.80
N ALA A 133 13.75 2.96 -10.59
CA ALA A 133 14.89 3.84 -10.32
C ALA A 133 15.09 4.90 -11.42
N GLU A 134 14.97 4.51 -12.70
CA GLU A 134 15.07 5.47 -13.82
C GLU A 134 13.96 6.50 -13.79
N ASP A 135 12.71 6.08 -13.57
CA ASP A 135 11.54 6.97 -13.59
C ASP A 135 11.55 7.92 -12.38
N LEU A 136 11.93 7.43 -11.20
CA LEU A 136 12.09 8.25 -9.99
C LEU A 136 13.16 9.33 -10.20
N ALA A 137 14.34 8.95 -10.72
CA ALA A 137 15.40 9.91 -11.02
C ALA A 137 14.97 10.94 -12.09
N ARG A 138 14.22 10.52 -13.11
CA ARG A 138 13.63 11.43 -14.13
C ARG A 138 12.65 12.42 -13.51
N ALA A 139 11.89 11.96 -12.51
CA ALA A 139 10.99 12.82 -11.75
C ALA A 139 11.73 13.72 -10.74
N GLY A 140 13.05 13.68 -10.63
CA GLY A 140 13.83 14.47 -9.68
C GLY A 140 13.74 13.96 -8.23
N VAL A 141 13.47 12.68 -8.06
CA VAL A 141 13.56 12.02 -6.74
C VAL A 141 15.03 11.71 -6.44
N GLU A 142 15.51 12.15 -5.29
CA GLU A 142 16.88 11.90 -4.82
C GLU A 142 16.98 10.62 -4.02
N TYR A 143 15.91 10.29 -3.24
CA TYR A 143 15.87 9.08 -2.43
C TYR A 143 14.45 8.54 -2.28
N ALA A 144 14.35 7.23 -2.04
CA ALA A 144 13.11 6.54 -1.73
C ALA A 144 13.26 5.68 -0.47
N LEU A 145 12.15 5.49 0.23
CA LEU A 145 12.05 4.63 1.41
C LEU A 145 11.54 3.26 0.96
N VAL A 146 12.31 2.20 1.26
CA VAL A 146 11.95 0.81 0.97
C VAL A 146 12.13 -0.03 2.23
N ASP A 147 11.47 -1.17 2.30
CA ASP A 147 11.58 -2.06 3.45
C ASP A 147 12.96 -2.75 3.47
N ASP A 148 13.52 -3.05 4.66
CA ASP A 148 14.78 -3.77 4.80
C ASP A 148 14.71 -5.16 4.14
N ARG A 149 13.50 -5.73 4.05
CA ARG A 149 13.22 -6.97 3.34
C ARG A 149 13.80 -7.00 1.92
N HIS A 150 13.75 -5.88 1.19
CA HIS A 150 14.28 -5.78 -0.17
C HIS A 150 15.79 -6.07 -0.24
N PHE A 151 16.52 -5.62 0.76
CA PHE A 151 17.96 -5.83 0.88
C PHE A 151 18.30 -7.23 1.36
N LEU A 152 17.56 -7.73 2.36
CA LEU A 152 17.77 -9.08 2.90
C LEU A 152 17.57 -10.14 1.84
N VAL A 153 16.54 -10.02 0.98
CA VAL A 153 16.33 -10.96 -0.14
C VAL A 153 17.33 -10.77 -1.28
N ALA A 154 18.06 -9.66 -1.32
CA ALA A 154 19.19 -9.42 -2.22
C ALA A 154 20.53 -9.91 -1.63
N GLY A 155 20.53 -10.50 -0.42
CA GLY A 155 21.70 -11.08 0.23
C GLY A 155 22.52 -10.14 1.10
N PHE A 156 21.95 -8.99 1.49
CA PHE A 156 22.56 -8.11 2.49
C PHE A 156 22.27 -8.66 3.91
N GLU A 157 23.16 -8.36 4.84
CA GLU A 157 22.96 -8.65 6.26
C GLU A 157 22.37 -7.43 6.99
N ARG A 158 21.56 -7.68 8.04
CA ARG A 158 20.86 -6.60 8.78
C ARG A 158 21.79 -5.52 9.31
N GLU A 159 22.99 -5.89 9.76
CA GLU A 159 24.00 -4.98 10.30
C GLU A 159 24.54 -3.98 9.25
N GLN A 160 24.38 -4.29 7.97
CA GLN A 160 24.79 -3.42 6.87
C GLN A 160 23.74 -2.32 6.58
N LEU A 161 22.47 -2.49 7.02
CA LEU A 161 21.33 -1.73 6.54
C LEU A 161 21.11 -0.38 7.23
N HIS A 162 21.93 -0.01 8.19
CA HIS A 162 21.80 1.25 8.93
C HIS A 162 22.41 2.45 8.18
N ARG A 163 22.18 2.56 6.87
CA ARG A 163 22.69 3.62 5.99
C ARG A 163 21.96 3.66 4.65
N PRO A 164 22.01 4.78 3.90
CA PRO A 164 21.49 4.82 2.55
C PRO A 164 22.37 4.05 1.57
N PHE A 165 21.75 3.46 0.55
CA PHE A 165 22.40 2.79 -0.57
C PHE A 165 22.04 3.49 -1.89
N LEU A 166 22.83 3.30 -2.93
CA LEU A 166 22.51 3.78 -4.25
C LEU A 166 22.02 2.60 -5.12
N THR A 167 20.99 2.84 -5.90
CA THR A 167 20.58 1.93 -6.98
C THR A 167 20.61 2.68 -8.31
N GLU A 168 20.69 1.94 -9.41
CA GLU A 168 20.83 2.52 -10.74
C GLU A 168 19.93 1.78 -11.72
N SER A 169 19.36 2.51 -12.67
CA SER A 169 18.70 1.99 -13.86
C SER A 169 18.82 3.02 -14.98
N GLY A 170 19.15 2.55 -16.20
CA GLY A 170 19.28 3.40 -17.36
C GLY A 170 20.31 4.54 -17.23
N GLY A 171 21.39 4.33 -16.43
CA GLY A 171 22.43 5.33 -16.15
C GLY A 171 21.98 6.44 -15.17
N ARG A 172 20.86 6.25 -14.46
CA ARG A 172 20.33 7.19 -13.46
C ARG A 172 20.32 6.53 -12.09
N THR A 173 20.67 7.30 -11.08
CA THR A 173 20.78 6.80 -9.71
C THR A 173 19.72 7.44 -8.79
N VAL A 174 19.25 6.63 -7.84
CA VAL A 174 18.42 7.06 -6.71
C VAL A 174 18.97 6.42 -5.44
N ALA A 175 18.96 7.14 -4.33
CA ALA A 175 19.31 6.56 -3.04
C ALA A 175 18.11 5.80 -2.45
N LEU A 176 18.40 4.71 -1.73
CA LEU A 176 17.40 3.90 -1.04
C LEU A 176 17.72 3.83 0.45
N PHE A 177 16.73 4.12 1.28
CA PHE A 177 16.81 3.93 2.72
C PHE A 177 16.09 2.64 3.10
N PRO A 178 16.77 1.65 3.68
CA PRO A 178 16.15 0.44 4.21
C PRO A 178 15.44 0.76 5.53
N ILE A 179 14.13 0.71 5.55
CA ILE A 179 13.32 0.87 6.77
C ILE A 179 13.58 -0.33 7.67
N ASP A 180 13.97 -0.06 8.90
CA ASP A 180 14.26 -1.08 9.91
C ASP A 180 12.95 -1.72 10.43
N GLU A 181 12.68 -2.97 10.05
CA GLU A 181 11.52 -3.74 10.50
C GLU A 181 11.40 -3.77 12.03
N ARG A 182 12.53 -3.88 12.75
CA ARG A 182 12.52 -3.92 14.20
C ARG A 182 12.00 -2.62 14.82
N LEU A 183 12.39 -1.48 14.27
CA LEU A 183 11.85 -0.18 14.71
C LEU A 183 10.35 -0.06 14.44
N ARG A 184 9.86 -0.61 13.33
CA ARG A 184 8.43 -0.64 13.00
C ARG A 184 7.60 -1.43 14.01
N TYR A 185 8.15 -2.50 14.61
CA TYR A 185 7.49 -3.29 15.66
C TYR A 185 7.73 -2.76 17.07
N LEU A 186 8.77 -1.98 17.30
CA LEU A 186 8.96 -1.27 18.56
C LEU A 186 8.00 -0.07 18.69
N VAL A 187 7.83 0.70 17.61
CA VAL A 187 7.06 1.96 17.62
C VAL A 187 5.73 1.79 16.85
N PRO A 188 4.57 2.03 17.50
CA PRO A 188 4.35 2.40 18.90
C PRO A 188 3.99 1.20 19.81
N PHE A 189 4.32 -0.04 19.47
CA PHE A 189 3.74 -1.24 20.06
C PHE A 189 4.44 -1.71 21.34
N GLN A 190 5.70 -1.37 21.53
CA GLN A 190 6.49 -1.78 22.71
C GLN A 190 6.82 -0.59 23.63
N PRO A 191 7.17 -0.85 24.90
CA PRO A 191 7.59 0.23 25.81
C PRO A 191 8.76 1.05 25.25
N PRO A 192 8.79 2.38 25.40
CA PRO A 192 9.88 3.21 24.91
C PRO A 192 11.26 2.89 25.51
N SER A 193 11.31 2.18 26.64
CA SER A 193 12.56 1.64 27.21
C SER A 193 13.25 0.64 26.27
N ASP A 194 12.50 -0.16 25.52
CA ASP A 194 13.03 -1.14 24.58
C ASP A 194 13.62 -0.44 23.35
N LEU A 195 12.98 0.65 22.91
CA LEU A 195 13.51 1.53 21.88
C LEU A 195 14.84 2.15 22.32
N ALA A 196 14.94 2.64 23.56
CA ALA A 196 16.17 3.18 24.11
C ALA A 196 17.30 2.13 24.16
N ALA A 197 16.97 0.91 24.57
CA ALA A 197 17.93 -0.19 24.57
C ALA A 197 18.41 -0.52 23.15
N TYR A 198 17.51 -0.48 22.17
CA TYR A 198 17.84 -0.70 20.77
C TYR A 198 18.78 0.39 20.21
N PHE A 199 18.52 1.67 20.45
CA PHE A 199 19.42 2.76 20.06
C PHE A 199 20.82 2.64 20.67
N ARG A 200 20.92 2.25 21.93
CA ARG A 200 22.22 2.02 22.59
C ARG A 200 22.97 0.85 21.96
N ARG A 201 22.29 -0.20 21.56
CA ARG A 201 22.86 -1.30 20.80
C ARG A 201 23.37 -0.82 19.44
N LEU A 202 22.53 -0.15 18.64
CA LEU A 202 22.94 0.40 17.34
C LEU A 202 24.18 1.29 17.47
N ARG A 203 24.23 2.12 18.51
CA ARG A 203 25.38 2.96 18.79
C ARG A 203 26.64 2.17 19.12
N ALA A 204 26.50 1.11 19.92
CA ALA A 204 27.62 0.23 20.27
C ALA A 204 28.16 -0.52 19.05
N ASP A 205 27.28 -0.92 18.14
CA ASP A 205 27.59 -1.60 16.87
C ASP A 205 28.12 -0.62 15.80
N GLY A 206 28.13 0.70 16.09
CA GLY A 206 28.66 1.72 15.18
C GLY A 206 27.71 2.04 14.00
N ALA A 207 26.42 1.75 14.13
CA ALA A 207 25.40 2.06 13.13
C ALA A 207 25.28 3.60 12.94
N PRO A 208 25.45 4.14 11.71
CA PRO A 208 25.36 5.57 11.49
C PRO A 208 23.94 6.12 11.55
N VAL A 209 22.94 5.36 11.08
CA VAL A 209 21.55 5.79 10.99
C VAL A 209 20.59 4.70 11.53
N ALA A 210 19.62 5.10 12.31
CA ALA A 210 18.43 4.32 12.62
C ALA A 210 17.28 4.84 11.74
N ILE A 211 16.66 3.97 10.93
CA ILE A 211 15.73 4.33 9.87
C ILE A 211 14.36 3.78 10.23
N LEU A 212 13.46 4.66 10.68
CA LEU A 212 12.05 4.33 10.92
C LEU A 212 11.19 5.11 9.94
N ALA A 213 10.37 4.40 9.17
CA ALA A 213 9.28 5.01 8.41
C ALA A 213 8.09 4.04 8.39
N ASP A 214 6.91 4.54 8.76
CA ASP A 214 5.71 3.70 8.88
C ASP A 214 4.42 4.55 8.87
N ASP A 215 3.28 3.86 8.91
CA ASP A 215 1.96 4.49 8.92
C ASP A 215 1.74 5.30 10.19
N GLY A 216 1.37 6.57 10.02
CA GLY A 216 0.99 7.43 11.14
C GLY A 216 -0.31 7.01 11.81
N GLU A 217 -1.16 6.26 11.10
CA GLU A 217 -2.40 5.68 11.60
C GLU A 217 -2.18 4.71 12.77
N LYS A 218 -0.99 4.15 12.92
CA LYS A 218 -0.59 3.35 14.10
C LYS A 218 -0.69 4.13 15.42
N PHE A 219 -0.60 5.46 15.36
CA PHE A 219 -0.65 6.33 16.54
C PHE A 219 -2.09 6.75 16.92
N GLY A 220 -3.02 5.80 16.97
CA GLY A 220 -4.38 6.02 17.45
C GLY A 220 -5.49 5.56 16.50
N GLY A 221 -5.18 5.24 15.25
CA GLY A 221 -6.15 4.78 14.25
C GLY A 221 -6.34 3.26 14.23
N TRP A 222 -5.34 2.50 14.67
CA TRP A 222 -5.43 1.04 14.73
C TRP A 222 -6.15 0.57 16.01
N PRO A 223 -6.78 -0.60 16.01
CA PRO A 223 -7.49 -1.12 17.17
C PRO A 223 -6.61 -1.12 18.43
N GLY A 224 -7.12 -0.52 19.52
CA GLY A 224 -6.42 -0.45 20.81
C GLY A 224 -5.31 0.61 20.90
N THR A 225 -4.84 1.17 19.80
CA THR A 225 -3.68 2.08 19.81
C THR A 225 -4.02 3.47 20.35
N LEU A 226 -5.27 3.95 20.20
CA LEU A 226 -5.68 5.24 20.79
C LEU A 226 -5.52 5.25 22.32
N GLU A 227 -6.01 4.19 22.99
CA GLU A 227 -5.87 4.03 24.43
C GLU A 227 -4.40 3.91 24.82
N TRP A 228 -3.65 3.03 24.14
CA TRP A 228 -2.26 2.76 24.43
C TRP A 228 -1.37 4.01 24.24
N VAL A 229 -1.46 4.64 23.08
CA VAL A 229 -0.56 5.74 22.70
C VAL A 229 -0.83 7.00 23.51
N TYR A 230 -2.10 7.37 23.70
CA TYR A 230 -2.45 8.65 24.32
C TYR A 230 -2.96 8.53 25.73
N GLN A 231 -3.87 7.59 26.04
CA GLN A 231 -4.50 7.52 27.37
C GLN A 231 -3.60 6.84 28.39
N LYS A 232 -2.85 5.79 27.97
CA LYS A 232 -1.84 5.12 28.83
C LYS A 232 -0.48 5.82 28.85
N GLY A 233 -0.33 6.89 28.06
CA GLY A 233 0.83 7.79 28.13
C GLY A 233 2.06 7.34 27.33
N TRP A 234 1.95 6.32 26.47
CA TRP A 234 3.06 5.85 25.65
C TRP A 234 3.74 6.98 24.87
N MET A 235 2.96 7.87 24.23
CA MET A 235 3.49 8.97 23.43
C MET A 235 4.30 9.97 24.26
N THR A 236 3.87 10.26 25.49
CA THR A 236 4.61 11.13 26.41
C THR A 236 5.93 10.48 26.83
N GLU A 237 5.92 9.19 27.13
CA GLU A 237 7.11 8.43 27.46
C GLU A 237 8.06 8.33 26.27
N PHE A 238 7.53 8.08 25.05
CA PHE A 238 8.30 8.04 23.81
C PHE A 238 9.06 9.34 23.55
N THR A 239 8.37 10.49 23.58
CA THR A 239 9.02 11.79 23.36
C THR A 239 10.01 12.14 24.46
N THR A 240 9.73 11.79 25.73
CA THR A 240 10.64 11.98 26.86
C THR A 240 11.90 11.11 26.70
N THR A 241 11.74 9.88 26.25
CA THR A 241 12.85 8.95 25.98
C THR A 241 13.74 9.47 24.85
N LEU A 242 13.15 9.97 23.75
CA LEU A 242 13.92 10.58 22.67
C LEU A 242 14.69 11.82 23.14
N ALA A 243 14.07 12.68 23.96
CA ALA A 243 14.73 13.84 24.54
C ALA A 243 15.93 13.45 25.43
N ALA A 244 15.75 12.44 26.30
CA ALA A 244 16.81 11.95 27.16
C ALA A 244 18.00 11.37 26.37
N LEU A 245 17.73 10.57 25.33
CA LEU A 245 18.77 10.01 24.45
C LEU A 245 19.52 11.10 23.67
N ARG A 246 18.79 12.11 23.17
CA ARG A 246 19.37 13.29 22.51
C ARG A 246 20.28 14.07 23.45
N ASP A 247 19.80 14.39 24.63
CA ASP A 247 20.53 15.21 25.61
C ASP A 247 21.76 14.47 26.16
N ALA A 248 21.71 13.13 26.18
CA ALA A 248 22.87 12.28 26.47
C ALA A 248 23.85 12.15 25.28
N GLY A 249 23.55 12.72 24.12
CA GLY A 249 24.35 12.57 22.91
C GLY A 249 24.39 11.15 22.37
N GLU A 250 23.37 10.34 22.65
CA GLU A 250 23.25 8.98 22.18
C GLU A 250 22.61 8.93 20.78
N ILE A 251 21.64 9.80 20.50
CA ILE A 251 20.99 9.97 19.19
C ILE A 251 20.98 11.44 18.75
N ARG A 252 20.73 11.66 17.45
CA ARG A 252 20.40 12.94 16.86
C ARG A 252 19.25 12.76 15.86
N LEU A 253 18.11 13.43 16.13
CA LEU A 253 17.01 13.42 15.16
C LEU A 253 17.40 14.20 13.91
N VAL A 254 17.11 13.63 12.75
CA VAL A 254 17.42 14.19 11.43
C VAL A 254 16.28 13.89 10.45
N THR A 255 16.14 14.72 9.43
CA THR A 255 15.31 14.37 8.26
C THR A 255 16.03 13.34 7.39
N PHE A 256 15.30 12.66 6.49
CA PHE A 256 15.95 11.76 5.54
C PHE A 256 16.89 12.49 4.57
N ALA A 257 16.53 13.69 4.13
CA ALA A 257 17.42 14.51 3.31
C ALA A 257 18.71 14.88 4.05
N GLU A 258 18.64 15.16 5.35
CA GLU A 258 19.84 15.41 6.16
C GLU A 258 20.66 14.13 6.33
N ALA A 259 20.01 12.99 6.63
CA ALA A 259 20.67 11.68 6.72
C ALA A 259 21.39 11.33 5.42
N LEU A 260 20.77 11.57 4.26
CA LEU A 260 21.37 11.33 2.95
C LEU A 260 22.68 12.10 2.75
N ARG A 261 22.71 13.37 3.20
CA ARG A 261 23.90 14.22 3.05
C ARG A 261 25.02 13.91 4.04
N THR A 262 24.69 13.36 5.20
CA THR A 262 25.64 13.27 6.34
C THR A 262 26.07 11.85 6.67
N ALA A 263 25.24 10.86 6.39
CA ALA A 263 25.57 9.46 6.65
C ALA A 263 26.46 8.88 5.53
N PRO A 264 27.35 7.95 5.88
CA PRO A 264 28.13 7.23 4.87
C PRO A 264 27.20 6.35 4.02
N THR A 265 27.43 6.31 2.70
CA THR A 265 26.71 5.40 1.82
C THR A 265 27.12 3.94 2.06
N GLY A 266 26.17 3.02 1.87
CA GLY A 266 26.41 1.57 1.84
C GLY A 266 26.95 1.06 0.50
N GLY A 267 27.07 1.95 -0.51
CA GLY A 267 27.47 1.59 -1.86
C GLY A 267 26.29 1.26 -2.76
N LEU A 268 26.51 0.46 -3.80
CA LEU A 268 25.48 0.05 -4.74
C LEU A 268 24.64 -1.11 -4.17
N ALA A 269 23.33 -1.07 -4.45
CA ALA A 269 22.40 -2.14 -4.18
C ALA A 269 21.43 -2.30 -5.35
N TYR A 270 21.37 -3.47 -5.95
CA TYR A 270 20.37 -3.84 -6.96
C TYR A 270 19.34 -4.75 -6.29
N LEU A 271 18.15 -4.21 -6.08
CA LEU A 271 17.09 -4.89 -5.36
C LEU A 271 16.13 -5.59 -6.33
N PRO A 272 15.73 -6.85 -6.04
CA PRO A 272 14.71 -7.54 -6.83
C PRO A 272 13.31 -6.92 -6.60
N SER A 273 12.35 -7.31 -7.46
CA SER A 273 10.94 -7.01 -7.21
C SER A 273 10.52 -7.59 -5.87
N ALA A 274 10.09 -6.74 -4.96
CA ALA A 274 9.72 -7.11 -3.59
C ALA A 274 8.83 -6.04 -2.94
N SER A 275 8.33 -6.35 -1.76
CA SER A 275 7.71 -5.45 -0.81
C SER A 275 8.08 -5.91 0.61
N TYR A 276 7.29 -5.56 1.63
CA TYR A 276 7.45 -6.11 2.98
C TYR A 276 6.93 -7.57 3.05
N ARG A 277 7.34 -8.27 4.10
CA ARG A 277 7.15 -9.73 4.22
C ARG A 277 5.69 -10.16 4.15
N GLU A 278 4.81 -9.46 4.84
CA GLU A 278 3.38 -9.78 4.89
C GLU A 278 2.73 -9.63 3.51
N MET A 279 3.05 -8.55 2.79
CA MET A 279 2.60 -8.32 1.42
C MET A 279 3.03 -9.46 0.49
N GLU A 280 4.27 -9.93 0.59
CA GLU A 280 4.77 -11.06 -0.18
C GLU A 280 3.95 -12.34 0.12
N GLY A 281 3.55 -12.54 1.37
CA GLY A 281 2.70 -13.66 1.81
C GLY A 281 1.28 -13.55 1.25
N TRP A 282 0.64 -12.39 1.40
CA TRP A 282 -0.72 -12.15 0.89
C TRP A 282 -0.82 -12.25 -0.63
N ALA A 283 0.23 -11.92 -1.36
CA ALA A 283 0.28 -12.05 -2.81
C ALA A 283 0.38 -13.49 -3.31
N LEU A 284 0.75 -14.46 -2.47
CA LEU A 284 0.83 -15.87 -2.85
C LEU A 284 -0.56 -16.48 -3.12
N PRO A 285 -0.69 -17.43 -4.08
CA PRO A 285 -1.86 -18.29 -4.16
C PRO A 285 -2.04 -19.08 -2.85
N PRO A 286 -3.28 -19.38 -2.42
CA PRO A 286 -3.56 -19.94 -1.09
C PRO A 286 -2.76 -21.19 -0.74
N ALA A 287 -2.63 -22.13 -1.69
CA ALA A 287 -1.86 -23.36 -1.45
C ALA A 287 -0.36 -23.11 -1.27
N ALA A 288 0.19 -22.07 -1.92
CA ALA A 288 1.59 -21.70 -1.76
C ALA A 288 1.80 -20.93 -0.45
N ALA A 289 0.86 -20.07 -0.07
CA ALA A 289 0.90 -19.36 1.21
C ALA A 289 0.87 -20.33 2.39
N LEU A 290 0.00 -21.35 2.36
CA LEU A 290 -0.04 -22.40 3.39
C LEU A 290 1.26 -23.18 3.46
N ARG A 291 1.87 -23.54 2.30
CA ARG A 291 3.17 -24.23 2.30
C ARG A 291 4.29 -23.35 2.87
N LEU A 292 4.27 -22.04 2.61
CA LEU A 292 5.23 -21.11 3.20
C LEU A 292 5.06 -21.05 4.71
N SER A 293 3.84 -20.90 5.21
CA SER A 293 3.51 -20.88 6.63
C SER A 293 3.93 -22.19 7.34
N ASP A 294 3.65 -23.35 6.73
CA ASP A 294 4.07 -24.65 7.26
C ASP A 294 5.61 -24.78 7.30
N LEU A 295 6.32 -24.25 6.28
CA LEU A 295 7.78 -24.25 6.24
C LEU A 295 8.37 -23.33 7.32
N GLU A 296 7.85 -22.12 7.46
CA GLU A 296 8.26 -21.18 8.51
C GLU A 296 8.05 -21.77 9.91
N THR A 297 6.91 -22.43 10.13
CA THR A 297 6.62 -23.13 11.37
C THR A 297 7.64 -24.26 11.64
N SER A 298 8.01 -25.05 10.61
CA SER A 298 8.98 -26.14 10.72
C SER A 298 10.40 -25.67 11.02
N LEU A 299 10.77 -24.48 10.50
CA LEU A 299 12.08 -23.88 10.75
C LEU A 299 12.19 -23.29 12.16
N GLY A 300 11.07 -22.86 12.70
CA GLY A 300 11.00 -22.17 13.98
C GLY A 300 11.43 -20.71 13.91
N ARG A 301 11.06 -19.95 14.91
CA ARG A 301 11.19 -18.49 14.95
C ARG A 301 12.63 -18.01 14.75
N GLU A 302 13.59 -18.62 15.45
CA GLU A 302 15.00 -18.21 15.40
C GLU A 302 15.56 -18.24 13.97
N ARG A 303 15.32 -19.31 13.20
CA ARG A 303 15.80 -19.44 11.82
C ARG A 303 14.98 -18.58 10.86
N THR A 304 13.70 -18.40 11.10
CA THR A 304 12.80 -17.58 10.27
C THR A 304 13.09 -16.08 10.41
N GLU A 305 13.50 -15.63 11.61
CA GLU A 305 13.94 -14.25 11.84
C GLU A 305 15.44 -14.03 11.55
N GLY A 306 16.19 -15.10 11.36
CA GLY A 306 17.62 -15.10 11.01
C GLY A 306 17.89 -14.98 9.51
N PRO A 307 19.17 -15.11 9.10
CA PRO A 307 19.60 -15.01 7.70
C PRO A 307 18.91 -15.99 6.75
N GLU A 308 18.55 -17.19 7.24
CA GLU A 308 17.85 -18.20 6.44
C GLU A 308 16.41 -17.76 6.09
N GLY A 309 15.73 -17.01 6.99
CA GLY A 309 14.41 -16.46 6.74
C GLY A 309 14.39 -15.44 5.61
N ALA A 310 15.50 -14.77 5.33
CA ALA A 310 15.63 -13.88 4.19
C ALA A 310 15.50 -14.63 2.84
N LEU A 311 15.82 -15.92 2.78
CA LEU A 311 15.71 -16.76 1.60
C LEU A 311 14.29 -17.31 1.38
N LEU A 312 13.42 -17.23 2.39
CA LEU A 312 12.01 -17.59 2.28
C LEU A 312 11.27 -16.43 1.62
N ARG A 313 10.77 -16.66 0.42
CA ARG A 313 10.09 -15.61 -0.35
C ARG A 313 8.63 -15.97 -0.60
N GLY A 314 7.79 -14.97 -0.47
CA GLY A 314 6.45 -14.97 -1.04
C GLY A 314 6.44 -14.55 -2.51
N SER A 315 5.36 -13.93 -2.95
CA SER A 315 5.21 -13.40 -4.31
C SER A 315 5.32 -11.88 -4.33
N HIS A 316 5.47 -11.30 -5.51
CA HIS A 316 5.45 -9.84 -5.67
C HIS A 316 4.01 -9.34 -5.85
N TRP A 317 3.79 -8.06 -5.61
CA TRP A 317 2.46 -7.43 -5.56
C TRP A 317 1.60 -7.68 -6.81
N ARG A 318 2.19 -7.68 -8.03
CA ARG A 318 1.43 -7.95 -9.28
C ARG A 318 0.65 -9.25 -9.27
N ASN A 319 1.02 -10.20 -8.41
CA ASN A 319 0.33 -11.48 -8.31
C ASN A 319 -1.11 -11.36 -7.80
N PHE A 320 -1.49 -10.22 -7.19
CA PHE A 320 -2.89 -9.92 -6.89
C PHE A 320 -3.75 -9.88 -8.16
N PHE A 321 -3.22 -9.44 -9.29
CA PHE A 321 -3.95 -9.47 -10.57
C PHE A 321 -4.18 -10.90 -11.09
N VAL A 322 -3.31 -11.84 -10.74
CA VAL A 322 -3.50 -13.27 -11.05
C VAL A 322 -4.51 -13.90 -10.11
N LYS A 323 -4.44 -13.57 -8.81
CA LYS A 323 -5.37 -14.08 -7.78
C LYS A 323 -6.79 -13.57 -7.98
N TYR A 324 -6.94 -12.31 -8.40
CA TYR A 324 -8.21 -11.58 -8.52
C TYR A 324 -8.38 -11.02 -9.94
N PRO A 325 -8.94 -11.80 -10.87
CA PRO A 325 -9.24 -11.31 -12.22
C PRO A 325 -10.11 -10.04 -12.23
N GLU A 326 -10.95 -9.84 -11.20
CA GLU A 326 -11.76 -8.64 -11.02
C GLU A 326 -10.87 -7.39 -10.82
N SER A 327 -9.85 -7.50 -9.99
CA SER A 327 -8.84 -6.45 -9.81
C SER A 327 -8.03 -6.22 -11.08
N ASN A 328 -7.64 -7.31 -11.77
CA ASN A 328 -6.93 -7.21 -13.05
C ASN A 328 -7.75 -6.43 -14.08
N ARG A 329 -9.02 -6.78 -14.27
CA ARG A 329 -9.91 -6.08 -15.20
C ARG A 329 -10.05 -4.59 -14.87
N MET A 330 -10.30 -4.26 -13.61
CA MET A 330 -10.38 -2.86 -13.15
C MET A 330 -9.09 -2.09 -13.46
N HIS A 331 -7.93 -2.69 -13.18
CA HIS A 331 -6.62 -2.09 -13.48
C HIS A 331 -6.37 -1.94 -14.99
N LYS A 332 -6.68 -2.96 -15.80
CA LYS A 332 -6.48 -2.89 -17.25
C LYS A 332 -7.45 -1.91 -17.93
N LYS A 333 -8.68 -1.81 -17.43
CA LYS A 333 -9.61 -0.75 -17.83
C LYS A 333 -9.03 0.64 -17.55
N MET A 334 -8.46 0.84 -16.37
CA MET A 334 -7.76 2.09 -16.02
C MET A 334 -6.64 2.39 -17.00
N GLN A 335 -5.79 1.41 -17.32
CA GLN A 335 -4.70 1.58 -18.29
C GLN A 335 -5.21 1.92 -19.70
N ALA A 336 -6.27 1.24 -20.16
CA ALA A 336 -6.87 1.53 -21.47
C ALA A 336 -7.44 2.94 -21.54
N LEU A 337 -8.15 3.38 -20.51
CA LEU A 337 -8.64 4.76 -20.41
C LEU A 337 -7.53 5.78 -20.28
N SER A 338 -6.43 5.46 -19.61
CA SER A 338 -5.26 6.34 -19.54
C SER A 338 -4.60 6.52 -20.92
N ALA A 339 -4.47 5.45 -21.69
CA ALA A 339 -3.98 5.53 -23.08
C ALA A 339 -4.92 6.36 -23.95
N LEU A 340 -6.22 6.09 -23.92
CA LEU A 340 -7.23 6.83 -24.64
C LEU A 340 -7.24 8.33 -24.28
N CYS A 341 -7.03 8.66 -23.01
CA CYS A 341 -6.93 10.04 -22.54
C CYS A 341 -5.77 10.79 -23.23
N ARG A 342 -4.59 10.17 -23.33
CA ARG A 342 -3.43 10.74 -24.04
C ARG A 342 -3.70 10.92 -25.54
N GLU A 343 -4.29 9.92 -26.18
CA GLU A 343 -4.67 10.00 -27.59
C GLU A 343 -5.62 11.17 -27.86
N ARG A 344 -6.40 11.58 -26.88
CA ARG A 344 -7.36 12.69 -26.94
C ARG A 344 -6.82 14.01 -26.40
N GLY A 345 -5.51 14.13 -26.20
CA GLY A 345 -4.84 15.36 -25.78
C GLY A 345 -4.97 15.66 -24.29
N ASP A 346 -5.11 14.63 -23.48
CA ASP A 346 -5.10 14.71 -22.01
C ASP A 346 -6.11 15.72 -21.41
N PRO A 347 -7.42 15.63 -21.69
CA PRO A 347 -8.39 16.52 -21.09
C PRO A 347 -8.34 16.42 -19.56
N ALA A 348 -8.10 17.56 -18.90
CA ALA A 348 -7.72 17.64 -17.49
C ALA A 348 -8.67 16.93 -16.52
N GLU A 349 -9.99 17.02 -16.75
CA GLU A 349 -10.98 16.36 -15.89
C GLU A 349 -10.93 14.83 -16.01
N ALA A 350 -10.77 14.31 -17.25
CA ALA A 350 -10.64 12.86 -17.46
C ALA A 350 -9.31 12.36 -16.88
N ARG A 351 -8.22 13.09 -17.06
CA ARG A 351 -6.91 12.76 -16.47
C ARG A 351 -6.97 12.73 -14.96
N ARG A 352 -7.69 13.68 -14.33
CA ARG A 352 -7.87 13.68 -12.87
C ARG A 352 -8.67 12.48 -12.41
N ALA A 353 -9.74 12.11 -13.09
CA ALA A 353 -10.56 10.94 -12.76
C ALA A 353 -9.74 9.64 -12.88
N ILE A 354 -8.93 9.49 -13.95
CA ILE A 354 -8.02 8.37 -14.12
C ILE A 354 -7.00 8.31 -12.97
N GLY A 355 -6.42 9.45 -12.60
CA GLY A 355 -5.48 9.52 -11.47
C GLY A 355 -6.11 9.00 -10.18
N ARG A 356 -7.32 9.43 -9.85
CA ARG A 356 -8.05 8.94 -8.67
C ARG A 356 -8.37 7.44 -8.76
N ALA A 357 -8.66 6.93 -9.96
CA ALA A 357 -8.85 5.50 -10.18
C ALA A 357 -7.56 4.66 -10.07
N GLN A 358 -6.39 5.29 -9.98
CA GLN A 358 -5.11 4.63 -9.72
C GLN A 358 -4.84 4.39 -8.23
N CYS A 359 -5.69 4.89 -7.31
CA CYS A 359 -5.56 4.65 -5.87
C CYS A 359 -5.47 3.16 -5.58
N ASN A 360 -4.44 2.76 -4.82
CA ASN A 360 -4.02 1.36 -4.73
C ASN A 360 -4.99 0.47 -3.97
N ASP A 361 -5.67 0.98 -2.94
CA ASP A 361 -6.39 0.22 -1.93
C ASP A 361 -7.42 -0.77 -2.50
N ALA A 362 -8.09 -0.41 -3.59
CA ALA A 362 -9.11 -1.25 -4.22
C ALA A 362 -8.56 -2.41 -5.06
N TYR A 363 -7.23 -2.49 -5.28
CA TYR A 363 -6.62 -3.48 -6.18
C TYR A 363 -6.02 -4.70 -5.48
N TRP A 364 -5.84 -4.62 -4.17
CA TRP A 364 -5.23 -5.67 -3.37
C TRP A 364 -5.88 -5.73 -1.99
N HIS A 365 -5.49 -6.67 -1.17
CA HIS A 365 -5.96 -6.76 0.21
C HIS A 365 -4.84 -7.04 1.19
N GLY A 366 -4.97 -6.49 2.37
CA GLY A 366 -4.25 -6.84 3.58
C GLY A 366 -5.26 -7.02 4.71
N VAL A 367 -4.82 -6.84 5.95
CA VAL A 367 -5.62 -7.01 7.17
C VAL A 367 -6.86 -6.09 7.20
N PHE A 368 -6.75 -4.90 6.61
CA PHE A 368 -7.83 -3.89 6.62
C PHE A 368 -8.86 -4.05 5.49
N GLY A 369 -8.77 -5.08 4.69
CA GLY A 369 -9.79 -5.46 3.72
C GLY A 369 -9.52 -5.02 2.28
N GLY A 370 -9.13 -3.78 2.01
CA GLY A 370 -8.79 -3.31 0.66
C GLY A 370 -9.82 -3.68 -0.41
N LEU A 371 -9.43 -4.53 -1.36
CA LEU A 371 -10.24 -5.07 -2.44
C LEU A 371 -11.60 -5.66 -1.97
N TYR A 372 -11.68 -6.19 -0.77
CA TYR A 372 -12.93 -6.75 -0.21
C TYR A 372 -13.94 -5.67 0.21
N LEU A 373 -13.54 -4.41 0.32
CA LEU A 373 -14.40 -3.30 0.69
C LEU A 373 -15.13 -2.75 -0.55
N PRO A 374 -16.46 -2.96 -0.68
CA PRO A 374 -17.20 -2.60 -1.89
C PRO A 374 -17.11 -1.11 -2.21
N HIS A 375 -17.14 -0.24 -1.19
CA HIS A 375 -17.10 1.22 -1.39
C HIS A 375 -15.79 1.72 -2.00
N LEU A 376 -14.66 1.04 -1.77
CA LEU A 376 -13.39 1.40 -2.42
C LEU A 376 -13.38 0.99 -3.90
N ARG A 377 -13.90 -0.21 -4.24
CA ARG A 377 -14.04 -0.62 -5.63
C ARG A 377 -15.06 0.25 -6.37
N ASP A 378 -16.22 0.51 -5.75
CA ASP A 378 -17.24 1.41 -6.31
C ASP A 378 -16.65 2.79 -6.63
N ALA A 379 -15.79 3.34 -5.76
CA ALA A 379 -15.16 4.64 -6.00
C ALA A 379 -14.20 4.61 -7.18
N VAL A 380 -13.40 3.56 -7.33
CA VAL A 380 -12.52 3.38 -8.51
C VAL A 380 -13.36 3.24 -9.79
N TRP A 381 -14.40 2.40 -9.79
CA TRP A 381 -15.30 2.25 -10.94
C TRP A 381 -16.03 3.56 -11.29
N GLN A 382 -16.41 4.34 -10.28
CA GLN A 382 -17.04 5.65 -10.48
C GLN A 382 -16.09 6.61 -11.23
N GLU A 383 -14.83 6.68 -10.82
CA GLU A 383 -13.85 7.53 -11.48
C GLU A 383 -13.52 7.02 -12.91
N LEU A 384 -13.46 5.70 -13.12
CA LEU A 384 -13.31 5.12 -14.47
C LEU A 384 -14.50 5.45 -15.36
N ALA A 385 -15.73 5.31 -14.85
CA ALA A 385 -16.94 5.67 -15.59
C ALA A 385 -16.99 7.16 -15.95
N ARG A 386 -16.59 8.03 -15.01
CA ARG A 386 -16.46 9.47 -15.23
C ARG A 386 -15.46 9.77 -16.34
N ALA A 387 -14.26 9.17 -16.27
CA ALA A 387 -13.22 9.35 -17.28
C ALA A 387 -13.71 8.89 -18.65
N GLU A 388 -14.30 7.70 -18.76
CA GLU A 388 -14.80 7.16 -20.01
C GLU A 388 -15.92 8.03 -20.60
N ARG A 389 -16.87 8.49 -19.80
CA ARG A 389 -17.93 9.42 -20.22
C ARG A 389 -17.37 10.71 -20.80
N LEU A 390 -16.34 11.29 -20.19
CA LEU A 390 -15.69 12.51 -20.68
C LEU A 390 -14.92 12.25 -21.99
N LEU A 391 -14.22 11.14 -22.08
CA LEU A 391 -13.41 10.77 -23.24
C LEU A 391 -14.23 10.37 -24.47
N ARG A 392 -15.39 9.74 -24.25
CA ARG A 392 -16.27 9.26 -25.32
C ARG A 392 -17.49 10.15 -25.58
N ALA A 393 -17.47 11.38 -25.07
CA ALA A 393 -18.54 12.33 -25.30
C ALA A 393 -18.73 12.59 -26.80
N GLY A 394 -19.96 12.39 -27.31
CA GLY A 394 -20.31 12.57 -28.71
C GLY A 394 -20.01 11.38 -29.62
N GLU A 395 -19.46 10.28 -29.11
CA GLU A 395 -19.29 9.04 -29.87
C GLU A 395 -20.63 8.31 -30.09
N ALA A 396 -20.75 7.63 -31.21
CA ALA A 396 -21.86 6.68 -31.45
C ALA A 396 -21.57 5.37 -30.69
N LEU A 397 -22.63 4.57 -30.46
CA LEU A 397 -22.47 3.21 -29.96
C LEU A 397 -21.61 2.40 -30.95
N THR A 398 -20.54 1.81 -30.47
CA THR A 398 -19.63 0.97 -31.23
C THR A 398 -19.01 -0.11 -30.34
N HIS A 399 -18.11 -0.92 -30.89
CA HIS A 399 -17.38 -1.94 -30.13
C HIS A 399 -15.95 -2.09 -30.67
N GLU A 400 -15.09 -2.59 -29.81
CA GLU A 400 -13.71 -2.98 -30.10
C GLU A 400 -13.53 -4.46 -29.69
N THR A 401 -12.75 -5.22 -30.45
CA THR A 401 -12.35 -6.57 -30.07
C THR A 401 -10.89 -6.51 -29.69
N ILE A 402 -10.59 -6.60 -28.39
CA ILE A 402 -9.25 -6.45 -27.84
C ILE A 402 -9.06 -7.39 -26.64
N ASP A 403 -7.85 -7.82 -26.43
CA ASP A 403 -7.43 -8.47 -25.17
C ASP A 403 -7.28 -7.37 -24.11
N LEU A 404 -8.40 -7.04 -23.45
CA LEU A 404 -8.47 -5.90 -22.53
C LEU A 404 -7.76 -6.22 -21.21
N ASP A 405 -7.97 -7.42 -20.67
CA ASP A 405 -7.44 -7.83 -19.37
C ASP A 405 -6.06 -8.52 -19.44
N ARG A 406 -5.54 -8.66 -20.67
CA ARG A 406 -4.20 -9.21 -20.99
C ARG A 406 -4.02 -10.68 -20.57
N ASP A 407 -5.08 -11.47 -20.69
CA ASP A 407 -5.06 -12.91 -20.44
C ASP A 407 -4.75 -13.77 -21.70
N GLY A 408 -4.65 -13.13 -22.86
CA GLY A 408 -4.41 -13.77 -24.16
C GLY A 408 -5.69 -14.13 -24.92
N GLN A 409 -6.86 -13.80 -24.39
CA GLN A 409 -8.14 -13.93 -25.05
C GLN A 409 -8.71 -12.54 -25.35
N ALA A 410 -9.46 -12.41 -26.45
CA ALA A 410 -10.02 -11.11 -26.80
C ALA A 410 -11.42 -10.95 -26.20
N GLU A 411 -11.66 -9.82 -25.55
CA GLU A 411 -12.98 -9.34 -25.14
C GLU A 411 -13.61 -8.47 -26.24
N ILE A 412 -14.92 -8.35 -26.16
CA ILE A 412 -15.70 -7.37 -26.93
C ILE A 412 -16.03 -6.21 -25.98
N TRP A 413 -15.32 -5.10 -26.16
CA TRP A 413 -15.61 -3.88 -25.42
C TRP A 413 -16.62 -3.04 -26.18
N ILE A 414 -17.87 -3.02 -25.73
CA ILE A 414 -18.98 -2.25 -26.28
C ILE A 414 -19.07 -0.93 -25.53
N HIS A 415 -19.05 0.17 -26.24
CA HIS A 415 -19.10 1.50 -25.61
C HIS A 415 -19.87 2.52 -26.43
N GLY A 416 -20.43 3.50 -25.75
CA GLY A 416 -21.19 4.61 -26.33
C GLY A 416 -21.51 5.66 -25.27
N PRO A 417 -22.35 6.64 -25.56
CA PRO A 417 -22.59 7.77 -24.65
C PRO A 417 -23.36 7.39 -23.38
N ALA A 418 -24.07 6.27 -23.36
CA ALA A 418 -24.92 5.86 -22.25
C ALA A 418 -24.28 4.80 -21.34
N PHE A 419 -23.52 3.87 -21.92
CA PHE A 419 -22.96 2.76 -21.20
C PHE A 419 -21.65 2.25 -21.82
N SER A 420 -20.93 1.46 -21.03
CA SER A 420 -19.78 0.65 -21.43
C SER A 420 -19.99 -0.77 -20.91
N ALA A 421 -19.68 -1.77 -21.71
CA ALA A 421 -19.77 -3.17 -21.33
C ALA A 421 -18.59 -3.97 -21.90
N VAL A 422 -18.11 -4.94 -21.12
CA VAL A 422 -17.08 -5.89 -21.55
C VAL A 422 -17.67 -7.28 -21.54
N VAL A 423 -17.65 -7.93 -22.71
CA VAL A 423 -18.16 -9.28 -22.92
C VAL A 423 -17.00 -10.20 -23.23
N SER A 424 -16.91 -11.34 -22.53
CA SER A 424 -15.86 -12.34 -22.75
C SER A 424 -16.41 -13.52 -23.56
N PRO A 425 -16.07 -13.63 -24.86
CA PRO A 425 -16.45 -14.79 -25.67
C PRO A 425 -15.86 -16.09 -25.13
N ALA A 426 -14.63 -16.06 -24.63
CA ALA A 426 -13.96 -17.22 -24.05
C ALA A 426 -14.68 -17.81 -22.82
N ARG A 427 -15.57 -17.01 -22.20
CA ARG A 427 -16.39 -17.41 -21.06
C ARG A 427 -17.88 -17.54 -21.41
N GLY A 428 -18.18 -17.95 -22.65
CA GLY A 428 -19.54 -18.17 -23.11
C GLY A 428 -20.38 -16.92 -23.31
N GLY A 429 -19.73 -15.76 -23.57
CA GLY A 429 -20.43 -14.48 -23.71
C GLY A 429 -20.79 -13.82 -22.37
N ALA A 430 -20.13 -14.22 -21.28
CA ALA A 430 -20.32 -13.62 -19.98
C ALA A 430 -20.00 -12.11 -19.98
N ILE A 431 -20.83 -11.31 -19.33
CA ILE A 431 -20.62 -9.87 -19.19
C ILE A 431 -19.81 -9.63 -17.92
N GLU A 432 -18.61 -9.13 -18.09
CA GLU A 432 -17.64 -8.90 -17.00
C GLU A 432 -17.64 -7.45 -16.48
N GLU A 433 -18.10 -6.51 -17.29
CA GLU A 433 -18.33 -5.13 -16.93
C GLU A 433 -19.66 -4.66 -17.56
N TRP A 434 -20.45 -3.93 -16.77
CA TRP A 434 -21.63 -3.22 -17.22
C TRP A 434 -21.73 -1.90 -16.50
N THR A 435 -21.16 -0.88 -17.12
CA THR A 435 -21.04 0.46 -16.54
C THR A 435 -22.05 1.42 -17.16
N GLY A 436 -22.95 1.96 -16.37
CA GLY A 436 -23.81 3.09 -16.75
C GLY A 436 -23.06 4.39 -16.58
N LEU A 437 -22.71 5.06 -17.70
CA LEU A 437 -21.86 6.25 -17.68
C LEU A 437 -22.52 7.45 -17.00
N ALA A 438 -23.85 7.62 -17.15
CA ALA A 438 -24.58 8.69 -16.48
C ALA A 438 -24.72 8.46 -14.96
N ALA A 439 -24.81 7.19 -14.55
CA ALA A 439 -24.88 6.79 -13.15
C ALA A 439 -23.48 6.69 -12.50
N GLU A 440 -22.42 6.76 -13.30
CA GLU A 440 -21.04 6.55 -12.89
C GLU A 440 -20.87 5.26 -12.06
N ARG A 441 -21.47 4.15 -12.53
CA ARG A 441 -21.52 2.90 -11.77
C ARG A 441 -21.36 1.66 -12.66
N ASN A 442 -20.51 0.72 -12.21
CA ASN A 442 -20.44 -0.63 -12.76
C ASN A 442 -21.34 -1.57 -11.97
N TRP A 443 -22.43 -2.05 -12.60
CA TRP A 443 -23.38 -3.00 -11.99
C TRP A 443 -22.87 -4.45 -11.98
N ALA A 444 -21.79 -4.74 -12.70
CA ALA A 444 -21.14 -6.03 -12.69
C ALA A 444 -19.99 -6.12 -11.68
N ASP A 445 -19.77 -5.08 -10.84
CA ASP A 445 -18.73 -5.12 -9.80
C ASP A 445 -19.09 -6.14 -8.71
N THR A 446 -18.72 -7.40 -8.96
CA THR A 446 -18.88 -8.50 -8.00
C THR A 446 -17.56 -9.19 -7.77
N LEU A 447 -17.19 -9.36 -6.51
CA LEU A 447 -16.00 -10.12 -6.15
C LEU A 447 -16.34 -11.61 -5.98
N THR A 448 -15.57 -12.46 -6.63
CA THR A 448 -15.66 -13.92 -6.49
C THR A 448 -15.18 -14.32 -5.08
N ARG A 449 -15.95 -15.16 -4.40
CA ARG A 449 -15.58 -15.70 -3.08
C ARG A 449 -14.50 -16.76 -3.26
N ARG A 450 -13.26 -16.38 -2.96
CA ARG A 450 -12.09 -17.25 -3.12
C ARG A 450 -11.60 -17.75 -1.78
N ARG A 451 -11.02 -18.94 -1.80
CA ARG A 451 -10.31 -19.47 -0.64
C ARG A 451 -8.99 -18.71 -0.50
N GLU A 452 -8.67 -18.28 0.74
CA GLU A 452 -7.41 -17.69 1.14
C GLU A 452 -6.75 -18.51 2.25
N ALA A 453 -5.44 -18.33 2.44
CA ALA A 453 -4.69 -19.06 3.45
C ALA A 453 -5.23 -18.79 4.87
N TYR A 454 -5.57 -17.54 5.17
CA TYR A 454 -6.11 -17.14 6.47
C TYR A 454 -7.43 -17.84 6.83
N HIS A 455 -8.24 -18.31 5.88
CA HIS A 455 -9.43 -19.12 6.17
C HIS A 455 -9.05 -20.46 6.81
N ALA A 456 -8.01 -21.13 6.27
CA ALA A 456 -7.56 -22.40 6.82
C ALA A 456 -6.85 -22.22 8.18
N GLU A 457 -6.12 -21.14 8.35
CA GLU A 457 -5.47 -20.79 9.61
C GLU A 457 -6.50 -20.44 10.67
N ALA A 458 -7.52 -19.65 10.33
CA ALA A 458 -8.60 -19.29 11.25
C ALA A 458 -9.42 -20.50 11.75
N LEU A 459 -9.57 -21.56 10.93
CA LEU A 459 -10.17 -22.82 11.34
C LEU A 459 -9.29 -23.64 12.31
N ARG A 460 -7.97 -23.53 12.18
CA ARG A 460 -7.03 -24.25 13.05
C ARG A 460 -6.95 -23.62 14.45
N ARG A 461 -7.34 -22.36 14.59
CA ARG A 461 -7.30 -21.63 15.86
C ARG A 461 -8.50 -21.97 16.71
N VAL A 462 -8.28 -22.61 17.86
CA VAL A 462 -9.34 -23.02 18.81
C VAL A 462 -9.78 -21.84 19.71
N ALA A 463 -8.92 -20.86 19.90
CA ALA A 463 -9.17 -19.59 20.59
C ALA A 463 -8.06 -18.58 20.23
N PRO A 464 -8.27 -17.26 20.35
CA PRO A 464 -7.19 -16.29 20.18
C PRO A 464 -6.11 -16.55 21.23
N ASP A 465 -4.96 -17.03 20.76
CA ASP A 465 -3.90 -17.58 21.63
C ASP A 465 -3.05 -16.49 22.31
N HIS A 466 -3.19 -15.22 21.91
CA HIS A 466 -2.37 -14.14 22.44
C HIS A 466 -3.18 -12.86 22.66
N ALA A 467 -3.44 -12.55 23.93
CA ALA A 467 -3.54 -11.17 24.34
C ALA A 467 -2.15 -10.51 24.13
N PRO A 468 -2.06 -9.24 23.71
CA PRO A 468 -0.79 -8.52 23.71
C PRO A 468 -0.05 -8.73 25.02
N ALA A 469 1.27 -8.84 24.98
CA ALA A 469 2.07 -8.92 26.20
C ALA A 469 1.68 -7.78 27.14
N GLU A 470 1.67 -8.03 28.45
CA GLU A 470 1.35 -7.00 29.42
C GLU A 470 2.26 -5.78 29.20
N GLY A 471 1.67 -4.62 28.87
CA GLY A 471 2.40 -3.41 28.52
C GLY A 471 2.72 -3.23 27.03
N ALA A 472 2.02 -3.91 26.11
CA ALA A 472 2.15 -3.73 24.66
C ALA A 472 0.78 -3.52 23.99
N ALA A 473 0.76 -2.90 22.79
CA ALA A 473 -0.44 -2.80 21.94
C ALA A 473 -0.44 -3.91 20.87
N PRO A 474 -1.62 -4.30 20.35
CA PRO A 474 -1.70 -5.31 19.31
C PRO A 474 -1.05 -4.82 18.00
N SER A 475 -0.17 -5.62 17.45
CA SER A 475 0.43 -5.43 16.14
C SER A 475 -0.47 -5.96 15.01
N ILE A 476 -0.05 -5.79 13.74
CA ILE A 476 -0.75 -6.36 12.58
C ILE A 476 -0.86 -7.89 12.68
N HIS A 477 0.16 -8.56 13.16
CA HIS A 477 0.15 -10.01 13.38
C HIS A 477 -0.83 -10.44 14.47
N ASP A 478 -0.96 -9.63 15.53
CA ASP A 478 -1.94 -9.89 16.58
C ASP A 478 -3.37 -9.75 16.05
N LEU A 479 -3.61 -8.78 15.16
CA LEU A 479 -4.92 -8.59 14.52
C LEU A 479 -5.27 -9.74 13.57
N GLU A 480 -4.34 -10.21 12.76
CA GLU A 480 -4.51 -11.38 11.89
C GLU A 480 -4.81 -12.64 12.72
N ASN A 481 -4.17 -12.79 13.86
CA ASN A 481 -4.32 -13.93 14.75
C ASN A 481 -5.65 -13.94 15.55
N GLN A 482 -6.42 -12.87 15.53
CA GLN A 482 -7.73 -12.81 16.20
C GLN A 482 -8.87 -13.44 15.39
N LEU A 483 -8.69 -13.66 14.08
CA LEU A 483 -9.71 -14.27 13.25
C LEU A 483 -9.86 -15.77 13.59
N THR A 484 -11.06 -16.16 13.98
CA THR A 484 -11.45 -17.56 14.19
C THR A 484 -12.68 -17.87 13.33
N LEU A 485 -12.78 -19.08 12.80
CA LEU A 485 -13.92 -19.55 12.03
C LEU A 485 -14.39 -20.90 12.58
N GLU A 486 -15.71 -21.07 12.71
CA GLU A 486 -16.30 -22.35 13.06
C GLU A 486 -16.35 -23.28 11.84
N GLU A 487 -16.63 -22.71 10.65
CA GLU A 487 -16.67 -23.43 9.38
C GLU A 487 -16.13 -22.56 8.23
N LEU A 488 -15.72 -23.20 7.14
CA LEU A 488 -15.31 -22.48 5.94
C LEU A 488 -16.52 -21.81 5.27
N PRO A 489 -16.39 -20.55 4.81
CA PRO A 489 -17.42 -19.94 3.99
C PRO A 489 -17.55 -20.69 2.64
N ARG A 490 -18.71 -20.57 1.98
CA ARG A 490 -18.88 -21.09 0.63
C ARG A 490 -18.03 -20.29 -0.35
N PHE A 491 -17.25 -21.01 -1.15
CA PHE A 491 -16.45 -20.43 -2.23
C PHE A 491 -17.16 -20.63 -3.57
N ASP A 492 -16.89 -19.74 -4.51
CA ASP A 492 -17.43 -19.85 -5.87
C ASP A 492 -16.53 -20.79 -6.70
N ALA A 493 -17.14 -21.65 -7.50
CA ALA A 493 -16.41 -22.60 -8.34
C ALA A 493 -15.71 -21.93 -9.53
N ALA A 494 -16.20 -20.76 -9.95
CA ALA A 494 -15.64 -19.96 -11.05
C ALA A 494 -15.77 -18.45 -10.76
N PRO A 495 -14.99 -17.60 -11.45
CA PRO A 495 -15.14 -16.15 -11.36
C PRO A 495 -16.57 -15.71 -11.71
N ARG A 496 -17.13 -14.82 -10.91
CA ARG A 496 -18.48 -14.28 -11.12
C ARG A 496 -18.53 -13.36 -12.33
N ALA A 497 -19.61 -13.46 -13.10
CA ALA A 497 -19.96 -12.57 -14.18
C ALA A 497 -21.48 -12.58 -14.42
N ILE A 498 -22.00 -11.60 -15.14
CA ILE A 498 -23.40 -11.57 -15.55
C ILE A 498 -23.59 -12.48 -16.76
N LEU A 499 -24.72 -13.16 -16.87
CA LEU A 499 -25.08 -14.06 -17.97
C LEU A 499 -24.07 -15.20 -18.20
N GLN A 500 -23.49 -15.70 -17.13
CA GLN A 500 -22.60 -16.86 -17.22
C GLN A 500 -23.40 -18.12 -17.51
N GLU A 501 -23.14 -18.78 -18.64
CA GLU A 501 -23.80 -20.01 -19.04
C GLU A 501 -22.99 -21.24 -18.61
N TRP A 502 -23.72 -22.29 -18.24
CA TRP A 502 -23.15 -23.56 -17.80
C TRP A 502 -23.81 -24.73 -18.53
N LEU A 503 -23.00 -25.64 -19.04
CA LEU A 503 -23.48 -26.90 -19.54
C LEU A 503 -23.44 -27.95 -18.44
N LEU A 504 -24.60 -28.49 -18.11
CA LEU A 504 -24.74 -29.54 -17.11
C LEU A 504 -25.13 -30.87 -17.78
N PRO A 505 -24.78 -32.02 -17.20
CA PRO A 505 -25.26 -33.30 -17.67
C PRO A 505 -26.79 -33.33 -17.72
N ALA A 506 -27.35 -33.98 -18.74
CA ALA A 506 -28.80 -34.15 -18.83
C ALA A 506 -29.32 -34.96 -17.62
N GLY A 507 -30.37 -34.45 -16.97
CA GLY A 507 -30.97 -35.10 -15.79
C GLY A 507 -30.34 -34.75 -14.48
N ASP A 508 -29.56 -33.67 -14.43
CA ASP A 508 -29.04 -33.13 -13.16
C ASP A 508 -30.17 -32.44 -12.39
N ASP A 509 -30.59 -33.05 -11.29
CA ASP A 509 -31.67 -32.55 -10.43
C ASP A 509 -31.22 -31.47 -9.46
N HIS A 510 -29.90 -31.21 -9.33
CA HIS A 510 -29.31 -30.24 -8.43
C HIS A 510 -28.20 -29.39 -9.10
N PRO A 511 -28.55 -28.62 -10.14
CA PRO A 511 -27.57 -27.87 -10.93
C PRO A 511 -26.76 -26.89 -10.10
N GLU A 512 -27.37 -26.23 -9.10
CA GLU A 512 -26.69 -25.27 -8.25
C GLU A 512 -25.61 -25.91 -7.37
N ALA A 513 -25.83 -27.12 -6.86
CA ALA A 513 -24.86 -27.85 -6.06
C ALA A 513 -23.66 -28.29 -6.92
N ASN A 514 -23.91 -28.79 -8.12
CA ASN A 514 -22.85 -29.24 -9.04
C ASN A 514 -22.02 -28.08 -9.58
N VAL A 515 -22.61 -26.89 -9.77
CA VAL A 515 -21.88 -25.66 -10.08
C VAL A 515 -21.00 -25.26 -8.89
N ALA A 516 -21.52 -25.37 -7.67
CA ALA A 516 -20.75 -25.01 -6.45
C ALA A 516 -19.58 -25.98 -6.18
N ASP A 517 -19.75 -27.28 -6.48
CA ASP A 517 -18.74 -28.30 -6.21
C ASP A 517 -17.70 -28.46 -7.34
N GLY A 518 -17.84 -27.69 -8.44
CA GLY A 518 -16.93 -27.78 -9.59
C GLY A 518 -17.03 -29.10 -10.39
N ALA A 519 -18.03 -29.92 -10.07
CA ALA A 519 -18.29 -31.15 -10.76
C ALA A 519 -19.02 -30.86 -12.09
N ALA A 520 -18.38 -31.11 -13.20
CA ALA A 520 -18.96 -31.15 -14.54
C ALA A 520 -19.29 -29.79 -15.20
N LEU A 521 -18.33 -28.90 -15.32
CA LEU A 521 -18.56 -27.65 -16.02
C LEU A 521 -17.62 -27.50 -17.21
N ARG A 522 -18.18 -27.53 -18.41
CA ARG A 522 -17.51 -26.96 -19.59
C ARG A 522 -18.27 -25.70 -19.99
N THR A 523 -17.58 -24.57 -19.93
CA THR A 523 -18.00 -23.39 -20.67
C THR A 523 -17.90 -23.67 -22.16
N TRP A 524 -18.75 -23.08 -22.97
CA TRP A 524 -18.59 -23.08 -24.43
C TRP A 524 -17.21 -22.49 -24.76
N THR A 525 -16.41 -23.22 -25.49
CA THR A 525 -15.21 -22.74 -26.14
C THR A 525 -15.47 -22.40 -27.59
#